data_d7dd68bf4d87cb32aa7e3f4dcd01f80a
#
_entry.id   d7dd68bf4d87cb32aa7e3f4dcd01f80a
#
_cell.length_a   1.000
_cell.length_b   1.000
_cell.length_c   1.000
_cell.angle_alpha   90.00
_cell.angle_beta   90.00
_cell.angle_gamma   90.00
#
_symmetry.space_group_name_H-M   'P 1'
#
loop_
_entity.id
_entity.type
_entity.pdbx_description
1 polymer ?
#
loop_
_entity_poly.entity_id
_entity_poly.type
_entity_poly.pdbx_seq_one_letter_code
_entity_poly.pdbx_strand_id
1 'polypeptide(L)'
;VGKSGSGKSTLLRCINQLEKADGGEINVDGVNMFHTENGKAVYAPSKTLRDIRLKIGLVFQNFNLFPHFSVNQNIMEAPLHVLKQPKAEAKANCEELLKKMGLETKGKSYPCELSGGQQQRVSIARALALKPQILFFDEPTSALDPELTGEILKVIKELAKEKMTMVIVTHEMAFARDVANHVIFMDDGYIVEEGTPEEVFGQTQN
;
A
#
# COMPACT_ATOMS: atom_id res chain seq x y z
N VAL A 1 -0.13 1.34 -13.71
CA VAL A 1 1.16 1.19 -14.40
C VAL A 1 1.50 2.45 -15.18
N GLY A 2 2.73 2.58 -15.75
CA GLY A 2 3.17 3.73 -16.57
C GLY A 2 4.61 4.13 -16.29
N LYS A 3 5.17 5.06 -17.09
CA LYS A 3 6.55 5.52 -16.98
C LYS A 3 6.85 6.20 -15.64
N SER A 4 8.14 6.25 -15.26
CA SER A 4 8.56 7.06 -14.11
C SER A 4 8.21 8.54 -14.37
N GLY A 5 7.76 9.26 -13.33
CA GLY A 5 7.32 10.64 -13.46
C GLY A 5 5.89 10.87 -13.96
N SER A 6 5.14 9.83 -14.35
CA SER A 6 3.76 9.98 -14.85
C SER A 6 2.70 10.30 -13.79
N GLY A 7 3.09 10.64 -12.55
CA GLY A 7 2.16 11.08 -11.49
C GLY A 7 1.54 9.98 -10.63
N LYS A 8 1.82 8.70 -10.86
CA LYS A 8 1.23 7.55 -10.12
C LYS A 8 1.42 7.64 -8.60
N SER A 9 2.66 7.80 -8.14
CA SER A 9 2.97 7.94 -6.71
C SER A 9 2.41 9.23 -6.12
N THR A 10 2.36 10.32 -6.89
CA THR A 10 1.73 11.58 -6.45
C THR A 10 0.23 11.39 -6.21
N LEU A 11 -0.49 10.76 -7.16
CA LEU A 11 -1.90 10.43 -6.99
C LEU A 11 -2.12 9.55 -5.77
N LEU A 12 -1.30 8.50 -5.60
CA LEU A 12 -1.37 7.59 -4.47
C LEU A 12 -1.13 8.33 -3.14
N ARG A 13 -0.17 9.27 -3.10
CA ARG A 13 0.08 10.11 -1.92
C ARG A 13 -1.08 11.06 -1.62
N CYS A 14 -1.74 11.64 -2.62
CA CYS A 14 -2.95 12.44 -2.43
C CYS A 14 -4.09 11.62 -1.81
N ILE A 15 -4.33 10.39 -2.29
CA ILE A 15 -5.34 9.48 -1.73
C ILE A 15 -5.00 9.13 -0.27
N ASN A 16 -3.73 8.94 0.05
CA ASN A 16 -3.27 8.62 1.40
C ASN A 16 -3.08 9.87 2.30
N GLN A 17 -3.47 11.05 1.84
CA GLN A 17 -3.39 12.33 2.56
C GLN A 17 -1.94 12.70 2.98
N LEU A 18 -0.94 12.26 2.22
CA LEU A 18 0.46 12.63 2.37
C LEU A 18 0.80 13.87 1.57
N GLU A 19 0.05 14.14 0.51
CA GLU A 19 0.12 15.33 -0.33
C GLU A 19 -1.28 15.95 -0.44
N LYS A 20 -1.35 17.25 -0.69
CA LYS A 20 -2.61 17.94 -0.94
C LYS A 20 -2.86 18.03 -2.43
N ALA A 21 -4.08 17.66 -2.84
CA ALA A 21 -4.53 17.91 -4.20
C ALA A 21 -4.97 19.38 -4.36
N ASP A 22 -4.71 19.96 -5.53
CA ASP A 22 -5.13 21.33 -5.86
C ASP A 22 -6.61 21.37 -6.26
N GLY A 23 -7.13 20.28 -6.82
CA GLY A 23 -8.52 20.16 -7.26
C GLY A 23 -8.88 18.72 -7.61
N GLY A 24 -10.12 18.51 -8.02
CA GLY A 24 -10.70 17.20 -8.30
C GLY A 24 -11.65 16.75 -7.20
N GLU A 25 -11.86 15.45 -7.12
CA GLU A 25 -12.66 14.79 -6.10
C GLU A 25 -12.06 13.43 -5.77
N ILE A 26 -12.00 13.08 -4.49
CA ILE A 26 -11.69 11.72 -4.04
C ILE A 26 -12.78 11.25 -3.09
N ASN A 27 -13.33 10.08 -3.43
CA ASN A 27 -14.33 9.39 -2.63
C ASN A 27 -13.78 8.02 -2.22
N VAL A 28 -13.82 7.71 -0.93
CA VAL A 28 -13.37 6.44 -0.39
C VAL A 28 -14.54 5.77 0.31
N ASP A 29 -15.00 4.65 -0.23
CA ASP A 29 -16.10 3.87 0.33
C ASP A 29 -17.35 4.73 0.61
N GLY A 30 -17.76 5.53 -0.40
CA GLY A 30 -18.91 6.43 -0.32
C GLY A 30 -18.70 7.70 0.51
N VAL A 31 -17.52 7.90 1.09
CA VAL A 31 -17.20 9.08 1.91
C VAL A 31 -16.29 10.02 1.12
N ASN A 32 -16.77 11.24 0.88
CA ASN A 32 -16.01 12.26 0.18
C ASN A 32 -14.83 12.75 1.05
N MET A 33 -13.61 12.65 0.52
CA MET A 33 -12.40 13.14 1.16
C MET A 33 -12.20 14.63 0.90
N PHE A 34 -12.35 15.04 -0.35
CA PHE A 34 -12.36 16.42 -0.80
C PHE A 34 -13.05 16.53 -2.15
N HIS A 35 -13.51 17.74 -2.48
CA HIS A 35 -14.03 18.11 -3.78
C HIS A 35 -13.56 19.51 -4.17
N THR A 36 -13.65 19.85 -5.45
CA THR A 36 -13.35 21.20 -5.92
C THR A 36 -14.55 22.11 -5.71
N GLU A 37 -14.35 23.20 -5.01
CA GLU A 37 -15.30 24.31 -4.89
C GLU A 37 -14.59 25.63 -5.23
N ASN A 38 -15.17 26.43 -6.15
CA ASN A 38 -14.57 27.71 -6.60
C ASN A 38 -13.08 27.57 -7.06
N GLY A 39 -12.73 26.45 -7.72
CA GLY A 39 -11.39 26.19 -8.25
C GLY A 39 -10.36 25.78 -7.18
N LYS A 40 -10.79 25.44 -5.98
CA LYS A 40 -9.91 24.98 -4.88
C LYS A 40 -10.42 23.68 -4.28
N ALA A 41 -9.49 22.83 -3.82
CA ALA A 41 -9.84 21.62 -3.09
C ALA A 41 -10.35 21.96 -1.67
N VAL A 42 -11.58 21.58 -1.38
CA VAL A 42 -12.21 21.71 -0.05
C VAL A 42 -12.24 20.33 0.58
N TYR A 43 -11.46 20.17 1.64
CA TYR A 43 -11.31 18.91 2.35
C TYR A 43 -12.39 18.71 3.40
N ALA A 44 -12.79 17.46 3.58
CA ALA A 44 -13.70 17.06 4.65
C ALA A 44 -13.11 17.40 6.05
N PRO A 45 -13.95 17.48 7.10
CA PRO A 45 -13.51 17.71 8.47
C PRO A 45 -12.43 16.71 8.92
N SER A 46 -11.53 17.13 9.80
CA SER A 46 -10.39 16.31 10.26
C SER A 46 -10.79 14.95 10.84
N LYS A 47 -11.97 14.85 11.46
CA LYS A 47 -12.51 13.58 11.95
C LYS A 47 -12.80 12.62 10.78
N THR A 48 -13.50 13.09 9.75
CA THR A 48 -13.80 12.31 8.54
C THR A 48 -12.51 11.86 7.83
N LEU A 49 -11.54 12.79 7.69
CA LEU A 49 -10.23 12.46 7.09
C LEU A 49 -9.48 11.40 7.90
N ARG A 50 -9.55 11.46 9.23
CA ARG A 50 -8.96 10.42 10.09
C ARG A 50 -9.65 9.07 9.89
N ASP A 51 -10.99 9.06 9.83
CA ASP A 51 -11.76 7.82 9.66
C ASP A 51 -11.47 7.20 8.28
N ILE A 52 -11.34 8.00 7.22
CA ILE A 52 -10.88 7.54 5.90
C ILE A 52 -9.48 6.95 6.00
N ARG A 53 -8.54 7.62 6.67
CA ARG A 53 -7.14 7.17 6.81
C ARG A 53 -7.02 5.82 7.51
N LEU A 54 -7.91 5.51 8.44
CA LEU A 54 -7.96 4.22 9.13
C LEU A 54 -8.45 3.07 8.23
N LYS A 55 -9.18 3.39 7.15
CA LYS A 55 -9.61 2.41 6.16
C LYS A 55 -8.52 2.04 5.15
N ILE A 56 -7.43 2.80 5.11
CA ILE A 56 -6.38 2.70 4.09
C ILE A 56 -5.08 2.24 4.74
N GLY A 57 -4.43 1.25 4.16
CA GLY A 57 -3.05 0.89 4.46
C GLY A 57 -2.13 1.33 3.32
N LEU A 58 -0.92 1.74 3.63
CA LEU A 58 0.09 2.12 2.63
C LEU A 58 1.40 1.39 2.88
N VAL A 59 1.90 0.74 1.83
CA VAL A 59 3.22 0.12 1.77
C VAL A 59 4.09 0.97 0.85
N PHE A 60 5.15 1.51 1.41
CA PHE A 60 6.07 2.42 0.72
C PHE A 60 7.15 1.66 -0.07
N GLN A 61 7.71 2.31 -1.08
CA GLN A 61 8.84 1.84 -1.87
C GLN A 61 10.08 1.53 -0.99
N ASN A 62 10.42 2.38 -0.04
CA ASN A 62 11.62 2.30 0.80
C ASN A 62 11.33 1.72 2.21
N PHE A 63 10.38 0.80 2.35
CA PHE A 63 10.00 0.13 3.61
C PHE A 63 9.52 1.09 4.71
N ASN A 64 10.21 2.21 4.94
CA ASN A 64 9.93 3.25 5.93
C ASN A 64 9.67 2.70 7.35
N LEU A 65 10.43 1.69 7.74
CA LEU A 65 10.40 1.17 9.12
C LEU A 65 11.04 2.15 10.08
N PHE A 66 10.52 2.20 11.30
CA PHE A 66 11.15 2.94 12.38
C PHE A 66 12.43 2.21 12.81
N PRO A 67 13.62 2.78 12.57
CA PRO A 67 14.89 2.05 12.75
C PRO A 67 15.21 1.72 14.20
N HIS A 68 14.68 2.50 15.15
CA HIS A 68 14.84 2.33 16.59
C HIS A 68 13.77 1.43 17.24
N PHE A 69 12.82 0.93 16.45
CA PHE A 69 11.80 -0.02 16.88
C PHE A 69 12.15 -1.42 16.41
N SER A 70 11.91 -2.42 17.25
CA SER A 70 11.92 -3.82 16.83
C SER A 70 10.78 -4.09 15.84
N VAL A 71 10.80 -5.23 15.18
CA VAL A 71 9.74 -5.69 14.28
C VAL A 71 8.37 -5.68 14.97
N ASN A 72 8.28 -6.25 16.18
CA ASN A 72 7.05 -6.22 16.97
C ASN A 72 6.56 -4.79 17.22
N GLN A 73 7.45 -3.88 17.60
CA GLN A 73 7.10 -2.50 17.85
C GLN A 73 6.64 -1.78 16.58
N ASN A 74 7.32 -2.00 15.44
CA ASN A 74 6.90 -1.46 14.16
C ASN A 74 5.46 -1.86 13.78
N ILE A 75 5.06 -3.10 14.06
CA ILE A 75 3.73 -3.62 13.74
C ILE A 75 2.69 -3.17 14.77
N MET A 76 3.04 -3.14 16.06
CA MET A 76 2.08 -2.92 17.14
C MET A 76 1.84 -1.44 17.48
N GLU A 77 2.71 -0.52 17.06
CA GLU A 77 2.66 0.90 17.44
C GLU A 77 1.31 1.55 17.10
N ALA A 78 0.86 1.41 15.86
CA ALA A 78 -0.40 1.99 15.43
C ALA A 78 -1.64 1.31 16.09
N PRO A 79 -1.78 -0.02 16.17
CA PRO A 79 -2.81 -0.68 16.95
C PRO A 79 -2.91 -0.17 18.40
N LEU A 80 -1.78 -0.03 19.10
CA LEU A 80 -1.77 0.41 20.49
C LEU A 80 -2.13 1.89 20.65
N HIS A 81 -1.53 2.76 19.85
CA HIS A 81 -1.59 4.20 20.08
C HIS A 81 -2.66 4.91 19.25
N VAL A 82 -3.03 4.39 18.08
CA VAL A 82 -4.06 4.97 17.19
C VAL A 82 -5.42 4.32 17.45
N LEU A 83 -5.49 2.98 17.44
CA LEU A 83 -6.73 2.24 17.68
C LEU A 83 -7.03 2.04 19.16
N LYS A 84 -6.07 2.29 20.06
CA LYS A 84 -6.19 2.05 21.51
C LYS A 84 -6.54 0.59 21.85
N GLN A 85 -6.08 -0.35 21.03
CA GLN A 85 -6.30 -1.77 21.26
C GLN A 85 -5.59 -2.25 22.56
N PRO A 86 -6.18 -3.21 23.29
CA PRO A 86 -5.52 -3.86 24.40
C PRO A 86 -4.19 -4.50 23.93
N LYS A 87 -3.14 -4.41 24.76
CA LYS A 87 -1.81 -4.94 24.41
C LYS A 87 -1.82 -6.43 24.04
N ALA A 88 -2.67 -7.22 24.71
CA ALA A 88 -2.80 -8.64 24.41
C ALA A 88 -3.35 -8.90 23.00
N GLU A 89 -4.35 -8.12 22.58
CA GLU A 89 -4.94 -8.20 21.23
C GLU A 89 -3.94 -7.74 20.17
N ALA A 90 -3.29 -6.58 20.37
CA ALA A 90 -2.27 -6.09 19.45
C ALA A 90 -1.12 -7.08 19.28
N LYS A 91 -0.71 -7.76 20.38
CA LYS A 91 0.32 -8.79 20.36
C LYS A 91 -0.11 -10.03 19.57
N ALA A 92 -1.33 -10.53 19.81
CA ALA A 92 -1.86 -11.68 19.07
C ALA A 92 -1.96 -11.42 17.57
N ASN A 93 -2.47 -10.22 17.18
CA ASN A 93 -2.51 -9.79 15.79
C ASN A 93 -1.10 -9.70 15.17
N CYS A 94 -0.12 -9.18 15.92
CA CYS A 94 1.27 -9.10 15.46
C CYS A 94 1.85 -10.50 15.21
N GLU A 95 1.65 -11.46 16.12
CA GLU A 95 2.12 -12.84 15.98
C GLU A 95 1.51 -13.53 14.77
N GLU A 96 0.22 -13.33 14.52
CA GLU A 96 -0.48 -13.84 13.33
C GLU A 96 0.10 -13.24 12.04
N LEU A 97 0.32 -11.92 12.00
CA LEU A 97 0.91 -11.24 10.86
C LEU A 97 2.36 -11.69 10.61
N LEU A 98 3.16 -11.87 11.65
CA LEU A 98 4.52 -12.39 11.51
C LEU A 98 4.53 -13.81 10.94
N LYS A 99 3.61 -14.65 11.37
CA LYS A 99 3.44 -16.00 10.81
C LYS A 99 3.06 -15.94 9.33
N LYS A 100 2.09 -15.08 8.98
CA LYS A 100 1.67 -14.87 7.59
C LYS A 100 2.81 -14.39 6.70
N MET A 101 3.75 -13.61 7.23
CA MET A 101 4.92 -13.10 6.52
C MET A 101 6.15 -14.03 6.55
N GLY A 102 6.08 -15.17 7.26
CA GLY A 102 7.21 -16.07 7.45
C GLY A 102 8.34 -15.42 8.27
N LEU A 103 7.99 -14.64 9.29
CA LEU A 103 8.90 -13.86 10.12
C LEU A 103 8.75 -14.16 11.62
N GLU A 104 8.24 -15.33 11.99
CA GLU A 104 7.90 -15.71 13.38
C GLU A 104 9.08 -15.52 14.35
N THR A 105 10.29 -15.78 13.90
CA THR A 105 11.50 -15.69 14.72
C THR A 105 12.09 -14.28 14.77
N LYS A 106 11.60 -13.34 13.96
CA LYS A 106 12.17 -12.00 13.77
C LYS A 106 11.52 -10.89 14.61
N GLY A 107 10.53 -11.21 15.43
CA GLY A 107 9.76 -10.21 16.18
C GLY A 107 10.60 -9.27 17.06
N LYS A 108 11.76 -9.73 17.58
CA LYS A 108 12.66 -8.93 18.40
C LYS A 108 13.80 -8.26 17.62
N SER A 109 13.99 -8.62 16.35
CA SER A 109 15.02 -8.02 15.49
C SER A 109 14.70 -6.56 15.15
N TYR A 110 15.73 -5.80 14.86
CA TYR A 110 15.64 -4.42 14.37
C TYR A 110 15.77 -4.38 12.84
N PRO A 111 15.28 -3.30 12.17
CA PRO A 111 15.36 -3.19 10.71
C PRO A 111 16.76 -3.43 10.13
N CYS A 112 17.82 -2.97 10.78
CA CYS A 112 19.20 -3.17 10.34
C CYS A 112 19.67 -4.63 10.35
N GLU A 113 18.96 -5.53 11.05
CA GLU A 113 19.25 -6.96 11.13
C GLU A 113 18.45 -7.80 10.09
N LEU A 114 17.69 -7.12 9.23
CA LEU A 114 16.79 -7.75 8.26
C LEU A 114 17.29 -7.53 6.82
N SER A 115 17.12 -8.54 5.96
CA SER A 115 17.26 -8.35 4.52
C SER A 115 16.20 -7.39 3.98
N GLY A 116 16.41 -6.81 2.79
CA GLY A 116 15.43 -5.93 2.15
C GLY A 116 14.05 -6.57 2.00
N GLY A 117 14.00 -7.84 1.55
CA GLY A 117 12.75 -8.59 1.46
C GLY A 117 12.06 -8.83 2.81
N GLN A 118 12.83 -9.04 3.89
CA GLN A 118 12.30 -9.14 5.24
C GLN A 118 11.75 -7.79 5.72
N GLN A 119 12.47 -6.69 5.47
CA GLN A 119 12.00 -5.34 5.80
C GLN A 119 10.70 -5.01 5.07
N GLN A 120 10.57 -5.36 3.79
CA GLN A 120 9.34 -5.14 3.03
C GLN A 120 8.18 -5.97 3.57
N ARG A 121 8.40 -7.22 3.95
CA ARG A 121 7.38 -8.06 4.59
C ARG A 121 6.94 -7.49 5.95
N VAL A 122 7.83 -6.90 6.73
CA VAL A 122 7.48 -6.16 7.97
C VAL A 122 6.66 -4.91 7.64
N SER A 123 7.00 -4.17 6.57
CA SER A 123 6.22 -3.00 6.11
C SER A 123 4.79 -3.39 5.71
N ILE A 124 4.62 -4.51 5.01
CA ILE A 124 3.31 -5.07 4.67
C ILE A 124 2.55 -5.48 5.93
N ALA A 125 3.18 -6.20 6.86
CA ALA A 125 2.57 -6.59 8.13
C ALA A 125 2.11 -5.36 8.94
N ARG A 126 2.92 -4.32 9.00
CA ARG A 126 2.59 -3.06 9.67
C ARG A 126 1.35 -2.39 9.04
N ALA A 127 1.27 -2.34 7.71
CA ALA A 127 0.12 -1.78 7.03
C ALA A 127 -1.17 -2.61 7.29
N LEU A 128 -1.07 -3.93 7.35
CA LEU A 128 -2.18 -4.84 7.65
C LEU A 128 -2.62 -4.81 9.12
N ALA A 129 -1.75 -4.37 10.04
CA ALA A 129 -2.03 -4.39 11.48
C ALA A 129 -3.23 -3.54 11.90
N LEU A 130 -3.57 -2.52 11.12
CA LEU A 130 -4.76 -1.68 11.31
C LEU A 130 -6.03 -2.29 10.70
N LYS A 131 -5.94 -3.46 10.05
CA LYS A 131 -7.04 -4.13 9.35
C LYS A 131 -7.71 -3.21 8.31
N PRO A 132 -6.93 -2.62 7.37
CA PRO A 132 -7.46 -1.69 6.39
C PRO A 132 -8.43 -2.38 5.43
N GLN A 133 -9.35 -1.60 4.85
CA GLN A 133 -10.24 -2.06 3.80
C GLN A 133 -9.55 -2.06 2.42
N ILE A 134 -8.62 -1.11 2.23
CA ILE A 134 -7.87 -0.93 0.98
C ILE A 134 -6.39 -0.86 1.31
N LEU A 135 -5.55 -1.62 0.60
CA LEU A 135 -4.11 -1.61 0.75
C LEU A 135 -3.45 -1.03 -0.51
N PHE A 136 -2.72 0.05 -0.33
CA PHE A 136 -1.96 0.69 -1.39
C PHE A 136 -0.50 0.25 -1.36
N PHE A 137 0.06 -0.01 -2.54
CA PHE A 137 1.48 -0.32 -2.73
C PHE A 137 2.10 0.68 -3.68
N ASP A 138 3.12 1.41 -3.22
CA ASP A 138 3.92 2.31 -4.03
C ASP A 138 5.23 1.63 -4.41
N GLU A 139 5.25 0.98 -5.58
CA GLU A 139 6.40 0.26 -6.14
C GLU A 139 7.07 -0.71 -5.13
N PRO A 140 6.35 -1.72 -4.62
CA PRO A 140 6.77 -2.52 -3.48
C PRO A 140 8.05 -3.35 -3.72
N THR A 141 8.52 -3.45 -4.95
CA THR A 141 9.68 -4.27 -5.34
C THR A 141 10.87 -3.46 -5.83
N SER A 142 10.72 -2.16 -6.09
CA SER A 142 11.75 -1.33 -6.74
C SER A 142 13.03 -1.12 -5.90
N ALA A 143 12.94 -1.27 -4.58
CA ALA A 143 14.09 -1.19 -3.67
C ALA A 143 14.71 -2.55 -3.34
N LEU A 144 14.35 -3.62 -4.08
CA LEU A 144 14.77 -4.98 -3.83
C LEU A 144 15.61 -5.53 -4.97
N ASP A 145 16.52 -6.44 -4.62
CA ASP A 145 17.21 -7.26 -5.60
C ASP A 145 16.23 -8.18 -6.34
N PRO A 146 16.49 -8.53 -7.61
CA PRO A 146 15.60 -9.37 -8.41
C PRO A 146 15.23 -10.71 -7.76
N GLU A 147 16.14 -11.30 -7.00
CA GLU A 147 15.91 -12.56 -6.27
C GLU A 147 14.84 -12.40 -5.17
N LEU A 148 14.80 -11.25 -4.50
CA LEU A 148 13.84 -10.96 -3.42
C LEU A 148 12.50 -10.44 -3.94
N THR A 149 12.46 -9.90 -5.15
CA THR A 149 11.24 -9.42 -5.82
C THR A 149 10.17 -10.51 -5.86
N GLY A 150 10.54 -11.74 -6.26
CA GLY A 150 9.62 -12.88 -6.35
C GLY A 150 8.93 -13.22 -5.03
N GLU A 151 9.62 -13.09 -3.90
CA GLU A 151 9.04 -13.33 -2.56
C GLU A 151 7.94 -12.32 -2.23
N ILE A 152 8.16 -11.04 -2.52
CA ILE A 152 7.18 -9.99 -2.24
C ILE A 152 5.97 -10.11 -3.16
N LEU A 153 6.18 -10.38 -4.45
CA LEU A 153 5.09 -10.60 -5.39
C LEU A 153 4.22 -11.80 -4.98
N LYS A 154 4.84 -12.86 -4.42
CA LYS A 154 4.11 -14.00 -3.87
C LYS A 154 3.22 -13.60 -2.68
N VAL A 155 3.75 -12.80 -1.74
CA VAL A 155 2.95 -12.28 -0.62
C VAL A 155 1.74 -11.48 -1.12
N ILE A 156 1.94 -10.61 -2.10
CA ILE A 156 0.84 -9.80 -2.67
C ILE A 156 -0.18 -10.70 -3.38
N LYS A 157 0.26 -11.74 -4.11
CA LYS A 157 -0.64 -12.74 -4.72
C LYS A 157 -1.49 -13.46 -3.68
N GLU A 158 -0.93 -13.83 -2.53
CA GLU A 158 -1.71 -14.46 -1.45
C GLU A 158 -2.75 -13.50 -0.87
N LEU A 159 -2.41 -12.21 -0.68
CA LEU A 159 -3.38 -11.20 -0.27
C LEU A 159 -4.52 -11.02 -1.30
N ALA A 160 -4.21 -11.09 -2.60
CA ALA A 160 -5.21 -11.05 -3.66
C ALA A 160 -6.18 -12.25 -3.59
N LYS A 161 -5.68 -13.45 -3.33
CA LYS A 161 -6.51 -14.66 -3.13
C LYS A 161 -7.44 -14.52 -1.93
N GLU A 162 -7.03 -13.82 -0.89
CA GLU A 162 -7.87 -13.49 0.28
C GLU A 162 -8.89 -12.37 0.00
N LYS A 163 -9.00 -11.92 -1.26
CA LYS A 163 -9.90 -10.84 -1.70
C LYS A 163 -9.63 -9.49 -1.04
N MET A 164 -8.38 -9.22 -0.65
CA MET A 164 -7.99 -7.90 -0.21
C MET A 164 -8.11 -6.91 -1.38
N THR A 165 -8.81 -5.81 -1.17
CA THR A 165 -8.84 -4.71 -2.15
C THR A 165 -7.48 -4.01 -2.16
N MET A 166 -6.82 -3.97 -3.32
CA MET A 166 -5.47 -3.42 -3.44
C MET A 166 -5.36 -2.49 -4.64
N VAL A 167 -4.58 -1.43 -4.47
CA VAL A 167 -4.12 -0.55 -5.56
C VAL A 167 -2.59 -0.61 -5.59
N ILE A 168 -2.03 -1.06 -6.71
CA ILE A 168 -0.61 -1.37 -6.81
C ILE A 168 0.02 -0.53 -7.91
N VAL A 169 0.96 0.33 -7.56
CA VAL A 169 1.87 0.97 -8.52
C VAL A 169 3.04 0.03 -8.71
N THR A 170 3.27 -0.44 -9.94
CA THR A 170 4.33 -1.40 -10.26
C THR A 170 4.84 -1.25 -11.67
N HIS A 171 6.08 -1.66 -11.89
CA HIS A 171 6.71 -1.85 -13.20
C HIS A 171 6.71 -3.32 -13.64
N GLU A 172 6.28 -4.23 -12.77
CA GLU A 172 6.24 -5.67 -13.04
C GLU A 172 5.00 -6.02 -13.88
N MET A 173 5.12 -5.88 -15.21
CA MET A 173 3.99 -6.05 -16.13
C MET A 173 3.42 -7.47 -16.13
N ALA A 174 4.29 -8.49 -16.04
CA ALA A 174 3.85 -9.89 -15.92
C ALA A 174 3.05 -10.13 -14.65
N PHE A 175 3.47 -9.55 -13.52
CA PHE A 175 2.75 -9.62 -12.27
C PHE A 175 1.41 -8.87 -12.35
N ALA A 176 1.38 -7.66 -12.92
CA ALA A 176 0.14 -6.91 -13.10
C ALA A 176 -0.88 -7.69 -13.94
N ARG A 177 -0.44 -8.35 -15.03
CA ARG A 177 -1.28 -9.21 -15.87
C ARG A 177 -1.89 -10.38 -15.09
N ASP A 178 -1.09 -11.00 -14.21
CA ASP A 178 -1.50 -12.20 -13.45
C ASP A 178 -2.47 -11.90 -12.29
N VAL A 179 -2.41 -10.69 -11.72
CA VAL A 179 -3.05 -10.41 -10.42
C VAL A 179 -4.12 -9.34 -10.51
N ALA A 180 -3.99 -8.38 -11.42
CA ALA A 180 -4.93 -7.27 -11.52
C ALA A 180 -6.27 -7.72 -12.12
N ASN A 181 -7.36 -7.15 -11.61
CA ASN A 181 -8.67 -7.23 -12.24
C ASN A 181 -8.91 -6.04 -13.17
N HIS A 182 -8.21 -4.92 -12.90
CA HIS A 182 -8.29 -3.69 -13.65
C HIS A 182 -6.91 -3.04 -13.72
N VAL A 183 -6.53 -2.54 -14.86
CA VAL A 183 -5.25 -1.88 -15.09
C VAL A 183 -5.51 -0.46 -15.57
N ILE A 184 -4.79 0.49 -14.98
CA ILE A 184 -4.78 1.90 -15.40
C ILE A 184 -3.37 2.23 -15.86
N PHE A 185 -3.24 2.66 -17.11
CA PHE A 185 -1.99 3.15 -17.69
C PHE A 185 -1.96 4.67 -17.65
N MET A 186 -0.93 5.21 -16.98
CA MET A 186 -0.72 6.66 -16.86
C MET A 186 0.54 7.09 -17.58
N ASP A 187 0.45 8.19 -18.33
CA ASP A 187 1.60 8.86 -18.92
C ASP A 187 1.39 10.38 -18.83
N ASP A 188 2.45 11.10 -18.50
CA ASP A 188 2.49 12.58 -18.39
C ASP A 188 1.32 13.20 -17.58
N GLY A 189 0.94 12.55 -16.49
CA GLY A 189 -0.13 13.00 -15.58
C GLY A 189 -1.56 12.64 -16.01
N TYR A 190 -1.73 11.97 -17.14
CA TYR A 190 -3.04 11.58 -17.69
C TYR A 190 -3.24 10.06 -17.64
N ILE A 191 -4.51 9.65 -17.49
CA ILE A 191 -4.91 8.27 -17.78
C ILE A 191 -5.01 8.15 -19.30
N VAL A 192 -4.14 7.33 -19.89
CA VAL A 192 -4.07 7.10 -21.33
C VAL A 192 -4.95 5.93 -21.74
N GLU A 193 -4.96 4.89 -20.90
CA GLU A 193 -5.71 3.67 -21.14
C GLU A 193 -6.10 3.02 -19.83
N GLU A 194 -7.26 2.40 -19.77
CA GLU A 194 -7.71 1.58 -18.64
C GLU A 194 -8.62 0.45 -19.10
N GLY A 195 -8.59 -0.67 -18.41
CA GLY A 195 -9.39 -1.84 -18.75
C GLY A 195 -8.92 -3.09 -18.00
N THR A 196 -9.37 -4.25 -18.48
CA THR A 196 -8.86 -5.54 -18.02
C THR A 196 -7.39 -5.72 -18.43
N PRO A 197 -6.63 -6.61 -17.75
CA PRO A 197 -5.26 -6.91 -18.17
C PRO A 197 -5.16 -7.36 -19.63
N GLU A 198 -6.14 -8.10 -20.15
CA GLU A 198 -6.19 -8.56 -21.52
C GLU A 198 -6.37 -7.40 -22.52
N GLU A 199 -7.19 -6.42 -22.17
CA GLU A 199 -7.42 -5.23 -23.02
C GLU A 199 -6.16 -4.36 -23.06
N VAL A 200 -5.59 -4.03 -21.89
CA VAL A 200 -4.44 -3.10 -21.80
C VAL A 200 -3.13 -3.73 -22.28
N PHE A 201 -2.88 -5.03 -21.98
CA PHE A 201 -1.64 -5.71 -22.36
C PHE A 201 -1.76 -6.59 -23.60
N GLY A 202 -2.97 -6.89 -24.08
CA GLY A 202 -3.21 -7.78 -25.21
C GLY A 202 -3.06 -7.12 -26.57
N GLN A 203 -3.15 -5.80 -26.67
CA GLN A 203 -3.05 -5.05 -27.94
C GLN A 203 -1.60 -4.73 -28.36
N THR A 204 -0.62 -5.07 -27.56
CA THR A 204 0.80 -4.92 -27.94
C THR A 204 1.25 -6.10 -28.80
N GLN A 205 0.65 -6.27 -29.98
CA GLN A 205 1.26 -6.95 -31.12
C GLN A 205 1.75 -5.88 -32.09
N ASN A 206 2.91 -5.27 -31.77
CA ASN A 206 3.88 -4.73 -32.76
C ASN A 206 5.15 -4.34 -32.00
#